data_fba79a2ba66e23feec08e05756084a71
#
_entry.id   fba79a2ba66e23feec08e05756084a71
#
_cell.length_a   1.000
_cell.length_b   1.000
_cell.length_c   1.000
_cell.angle_alpha   90.00
_cell.angle_beta   90.00
_cell.angle_gamma   90.00
#
_symmetry.space_group_name_H-M   'P 1'
#
loop_
_entity.id
_entity.type
_entity.pdbx_description
1 polymer ?
#
loop_
_entity_poly.entity_id
_entity_poly.type
_entity_poly.pdbx_seq_one_letter_code
_entity_poly.pdbx_strand_id
1 'polypeptide(L)'
;MTSPRVAILCSRIRVEEKLLLQAFRDRGVEPERIDDSEVVLDIGGPRQGWDVVLDRSLSQSRALAALRILEAQGTATVNPALVVTTCGDKVATNAALARAGLPAPRTLVAFTPESALRAVEELGYPVVIKPPVGSWGRMVARINDRDAAEAILEHKASLGSSAHGIFYIQEHIDKPGRDIRSFVVGDETICAIYRHSEHWITNTARGGRTSNCPVTEEVDRLSRGAARAVGGGVVAVDLMEHPDGRLLIGEVNHTMEFRNSIEVTGVDIPGRLADHVLAVARRQAPAAVAP
;
A
#
# COMPACT_ATOMS: atom_id res chain seq x y z
N MET A 1 -1.74 -11.96 32.75
CA MET A 1 -0.98 -11.66 31.52
C MET A 1 -0.81 -10.14 31.49
N THR A 2 0.41 -9.65 31.31
CA THR A 2 0.66 -8.23 31.14
C THR A 2 0.08 -7.75 29.81
N SER A 3 -0.50 -6.55 29.79
CA SER A 3 -1.01 -5.93 28.55
C SER A 3 0.14 -5.77 27.55
N PRO A 4 -0.04 -6.08 26.27
CA PRO A 4 1.02 -5.94 25.28
C PRO A 4 1.44 -4.48 25.12
N ARG A 5 2.74 -4.23 25.00
CA ARG A 5 3.30 -2.91 24.72
C ARG A 5 3.25 -2.63 23.22
N VAL A 6 2.32 -1.79 22.82
CA VAL A 6 2.12 -1.39 21.42
C VAL A 6 2.70 0.00 21.19
N ALA A 7 3.38 0.22 20.06
CA ALA A 7 3.73 1.55 19.61
C ALA A 7 3.17 1.84 18.22
N ILE A 8 2.96 3.11 17.91
CA ILE A 8 2.57 3.61 16.59
C ILE A 8 3.66 4.54 16.08
N LEU A 9 4.28 4.17 14.96
CA LEU A 9 5.33 4.96 14.29
C LEU A 9 4.67 5.98 13.35
N CYS A 10 4.66 7.26 13.73
CA CYS A 10 4.08 8.33 12.92
C CYS A 10 4.57 9.71 13.34
N SER A 11 4.91 10.59 12.38
CA SER A 11 5.25 12.01 12.65
C SER A 11 4.01 12.88 12.83
N ARG A 12 2.86 12.49 12.29
CA ARG A 12 1.60 13.26 12.38
C ARG A 12 0.45 12.37 12.85
N ILE A 13 -0.37 12.93 13.76
CA ILE A 13 -1.64 12.32 14.18
C ILE A 13 -2.74 12.90 13.29
N ARG A 14 -3.15 12.17 12.26
CA ARG A 14 -4.28 12.48 11.37
C ARG A 14 -5.57 11.88 11.93
N VAL A 15 -6.64 11.92 11.17
CA VAL A 15 -7.92 11.33 11.57
C VAL A 15 -7.79 9.81 11.76
N GLU A 16 -7.09 9.14 10.84
CA GLU A 16 -6.84 7.69 10.90
C GLU A 16 -6.10 7.29 12.19
N GLU A 17 -5.03 8.02 12.55
CA GLU A 17 -4.27 7.73 13.76
C GLU A 17 -5.09 7.99 15.02
N LYS A 18 -5.94 9.04 15.04
CA LYS A 18 -6.88 9.28 16.17
C LYS A 18 -7.86 8.12 16.35
N LEU A 19 -8.42 7.62 15.26
CA LEU A 19 -9.35 6.48 15.28
C LEU A 19 -8.65 5.20 15.74
N LEU A 20 -7.41 4.96 15.31
CA LEU A 20 -6.60 3.82 15.76
C LEU A 20 -6.28 3.91 17.25
N LEU A 21 -5.83 5.07 17.73
CA LEU A 21 -5.56 5.29 19.15
C LEU A 21 -6.81 5.01 19.99
N GLN A 22 -7.97 5.48 19.56
CA GLN A 22 -9.23 5.20 20.26
C GLN A 22 -9.55 3.70 20.23
N ALA A 23 -9.40 3.04 19.09
CA ALA A 23 -9.66 1.61 18.96
C ALA A 23 -8.75 0.74 19.87
N PHE A 24 -7.51 1.15 20.11
CA PHE A 24 -6.63 0.51 21.10
C PHE A 24 -7.07 0.76 22.53
N ARG A 25 -7.46 2.02 22.86
CA ARG A 25 -7.98 2.36 24.21
C ARG A 25 -9.23 1.57 24.56
N ASP A 26 -10.14 1.42 23.61
CA ASP A 26 -11.36 0.61 23.77
C ASP A 26 -11.05 -0.87 24.07
N ARG A 27 -9.83 -1.31 23.77
CA ARG A 27 -9.28 -2.64 24.08
C ARG A 27 -8.37 -2.67 25.31
N GLY A 28 -8.35 -1.58 26.06
CA GLY A 28 -7.54 -1.45 27.28
C GLY A 28 -6.03 -1.32 27.03
N VAL A 29 -5.62 -0.90 25.84
CA VAL A 29 -4.21 -0.67 25.48
C VAL A 29 -4.00 0.79 25.11
N GLU A 30 -3.02 1.45 25.74
CA GLU A 30 -2.58 2.80 25.37
C GLU A 30 -1.29 2.69 24.53
N PRO A 31 -1.34 2.93 23.21
CA PRO A 31 -0.14 2.85 22.38
C PRO A 31 0.81 4.00 22.63
N GLU A 32 2.10 3.70 22.66
CA GLU A 32 3.14 4.72 22.67
C GLU A 32 3.31 5.30 21.26
N ARG A 33 3.40 6.63 21.14
CA ARG A 33 3.73 7.27 19.85
C ARG A 33 5.22 7.37 19.68
N ILE A 34 5.73 6.84 18.57
CA ILE A 34 7.11 7.05 18.10
C ILE A 34 7.05 8.06 16.94
N ASP A 35 7.69 9.20 17.12
CA ASP A 35 7.81 10.19 16.04
C ASP A 35 8.93 9.75 15.08
N ASP A 36 8.57 9.36 13.85
CA ASP A 36 9.50 8.88 12.83
C ASP A 36 10.44 9.97 12.29
N SER A 37 10.23 11.23 12.65
CA SER A 37 11.12 12.34 12.31
C SER A 37 12.17 12.66 13.39
N GLU A 38 11.94 12.21 14.64
CA GLU A 38 12.75 12.56 15.79
C GLU A 38 13.40 11.37 16.48
N VAL A 39 12.87 10.16 16.26
CA VAL A 39 13.37 8.95 16.91
C VAL A 39 14.83 8.66 16.52
N VAL A 40 15.64 8.31 17.52
CA VAL A 40 17.00 7.80 17.34
C VAL A 40 17.00 6.33 17.72
N LEU A 41 17.36 5.47 16.77
CA LEU A 41 17.44 4.03 16.94
C LEU A 41 18.91 3.58 16.83
N ASP A 42 19.39 2.89 17.84
CA ASP A 42 20.70 2.25 17.81
C ASP A 42 20.62 0.91 17.08
N ILE A 43 21.32 0.76 15.95
CA ILE A 43 21.28 -0.46 15.11
C ILE A 43 21.75 -1.69 15.90
N GLY A 44 22.79 -1.56 16.73
CA GLY A 44 23.32 -2.62 17.56
C GLY A 44 22.72 -2.70 18.97
N GLY A 45 21.78 -1.80 19.26
CA GLY A 45 21.19 -1.67 20.58
C GLY A 45 20.19 -2.78 20.92
N PRO A 46 19.79 -2.84 22.21
CA PRO A 46 18.81 -3.82 22.66
C PRO A 46 17.41 -3.50 22.12
N ARG A 47 16.54 -4.52 22.13
CA ARG A 47 15.10 -4.34 21.83
C ARG A 47 14.50 -3.25 22.70
N GLN A 48 13.73 -2.35 22.08
CA GLN A 48 13.16 -1.16 22.72
C GLN A 48 11.98 -1.46 23.69
N GLY A 49 11.67 -2.72 23.90
CA GLY A 49 10.64 -3.15 24.85
C GLY A 49 9.22 -3.13 24.31
N TRP A 50 8.99 -2.74 23.08
CA TRP A 50 7.69 -2.89 22.42
C TRP A 50 7.50 -4.34 21.94
N ASP A 51 6.27 -4.85 22.09
CA ASP A 51 5.91 -6.17 21.55
C ASP A 51 5.59 -6.08 20.07
N VAL A 52 5.01 -4.95 19.66
CA VAL A 52 4.68 -4.66 18.25
C VAL A 52 4.72 -3.16 17.97
N VAL A 53 5.16 -2.79 16.77
CA VAL A 53 5.10 -1.43 16.24
C VAL A 53 4.21 -1.40 15.01
N LEU A 54 3.15 -0.57 15.04
CA LEU A 54 2.28 -0.30 13.91
C LEU A 54 2.86 0.86 13.10
N ASP A 55 3.18 0.62 11.82
CA ASP A 55 3.64 1.66 10.90
C ASP A 55 2.48 2.50 10.35
N ARG A 56 2.57 3.80 10.61
CA ARG A 56 1.68 4.84 10.08
C ARG A 56 2.46 6.04 9.54
N SER A 57 3.73 5.85 9.23
CA SER A 57 4.58 6.91 8.69
C SER A 57 4.13 7.39 7.33
N LEU A 58 4.25 8.70 7.09
CA LEU A 58 4.03 9.30 5.78
C LEU A 58 5.27 9.19 4.87
N SER A 59 6.45 9.04 5.47
CA SER A 59 7.71 8.87 4.76
C SER A 59 8.08 7.40 4.67
N GLN A 60 7.90 6.81 3.51
CA GLN A 60 8.28 5.41 3.27
C GLN A 60 9.75 5.12 3.59
N SER A 61 10.67 6.03 3.27
CA SER A 61 12.10 5.81 3.52
C SER A 61 12.43 5.79 5.01
N ARG A 62 11.82 6.69 5.81
CA ARG A 62 11.98 6.67 7.28
C ARG A 62 11.33 5.44 7.89
N ALA A 63 10.09 5.14 7.48
CA ALA A 63 9.39 3.92 7.91
C ALA A 63 10.28 2.70 7.70
N LEU A 64 10.75 2.50 6.47
CA LEU A 64 11.55 1.32 6.10
C LEU A 64 12.86 1.20 6.89
N ALA A 65 13.56 2.33 7.13
CA ALA A 65 14.77 2.35 7.94
C ALA A 65 14.45 1.94 9.40
N ALA A 66 13.43 2.54 10.01
CA ALA A 66 13.02 2.23 11.38
C ALA A 66 12.55 0.78 11.53
N LEU A 67 11.69 0.29 10.63
CA LEU A 67 11.15 -1.07 10.66
C LEU A 67 12.27 -2.13 10.57
N ARG A 68 13.25 -1.93 9.69
CA ARG A 68 14.40 -2.84 9.56
C ARG A 68 15.22 -2.94 10.85
N ILE A 69 15.42 -1.81 11.54
CA ILE A 69 16.15 -1.78 12.81
C ILE A 69 15.33 -2.51 13.90
N LEU A 70 14.04 -2.18 14.01
CA LEU A 70 13.14 -2.78 14.99
C LEU A 70 13.02 -4.30 14.80
N GLU A 71 12.89 -4.77 13.56
CA GLU A 71 12.83 -6.21 13.24
C GLU A 71 14.16 -6.91 13.55
N ALA A 72 15.31 -6.29 13.24
CA ALA A 72 16.61 -6.82 13.60
C ALA A 72 16.81 -6.96 15.13
N GLN A 73 16.15 -6.10 15.91
CA GLN A 73 16.11 -6.15 17.36
C GLN A 73 15.06 -7.12 17.91
N GLY A 74 14.31 -7.83 17.05
CA GLY A 74 13.27 -8.79 17.44
C GLY A 74 11.93 -8.19 17.83
N THR A 75 11.66 -6.93 17.45
CA THR A 75 10.34 -6.29 17.61
C THR A 75 9.46 -6.61 16.39
N ALA A 76 8.24 -7.11 16.62
CA ALA A 76 7.30 -7.32 15.55
C ALA A 76 6.84 -5.99 14.95
N THR A 77 6.60 -5.96 13.65
CA THR A 77 6.10 -4.77 12.96
C THR A 77 4.84 -5.09 12.15
N VAL A 78 3.93 -4.13 12.05
CA VAL A 78 2.75 -4.15 11.19
C VAL A 78 2.72 -2.85 10.41
N ASN A 79 2.98 -2.87 9.13
CA ASN A 79 3.42 -4.01 8.31
C ASN A 79 4.91 -4.30 8.50
N PRO A 80 5.34 -5.55 8.19
CA PRO A 80 6.75 -5.87 8.10
C PRO A 80 7.50 -5.05 7.04
N ALA A 81 8.80 -4.82 7.26
CA ALA A 81 9.67 -4.10 6.32
C ALA A 81 9.63 -4.69 4.90
N LEU A 82 9.47 -6.01 4.76
CA LEU A 82 9.30 -6.68 3.46
C LEU A 82 8.05 -6.18 2.74
N VAL A 83 6.91 -6.08 3.43
CA VAL A 83 5.65 -5.60 2.84
C VAL A 83 5.77 -4.14 2.42
N VAL A 84 6.37 -3.30 3.28
CA VAL A 84 6.60 -1.88 2.98
C VAL A 84 7.53 -1.71 1.77
N THR A 85 8.58 -2.53 1.68
CA THR A 85 9.51 -2.54 0.54
C THR A 85 8.78 -2.92 -0.75
N THR A 86 8.02 -4.02 -0.73
CA THR A 86 7.34 -4.55 -1.91
C THR A 86 6.25 -3.60 -2.39
N CYS A 87 5.37 -3.16 -1.51
CA CYS A 87 4.27 -2.24 -1.86
C CYS A 87 4.75 -0.84 -2.26
N GLY A 88 5.89 -0.41 -1.76
CA GLY A 88 6.46 0.91 -2.06
C GLY A 88 7.11 1.02 -3.44
N ASP A 89 7.32 -0.10 -4.13
CA ASP A 89 7.88 -0.18 -5.47
C ASP A 89 6.91 -0.92 -6.42
N LYS A 90 6.42 -0.22 -7.44
CA LYS A 90 5.45 -0.76 -8.41
C LYS A 90 6.03 -1.92 -9.23
N VAL A 91 7.34 -1.91 -9.50
CA VAL A 91 8.01 -3.01 -10.19
C VAL A 91 8.01 -4.25 -9.30
N ALA A 92 8.40 -4.10 -8.02
CA ALA A 92 8.41 -5.19 -7.05
C ALA A 92 7.00 -5.74 -6.80
N THR A 93 6.01 -4.85 -6.64
CA THR A 93 4.59 -5.25 -6.48
C THR A 93 4.11 -6.06 -7.68
N ASN A 94 4.30 -5.55 -8.91
CA ASN A 94 3.83 -6.27 -10.10
C ASN A 94 4.58 -7.59 -10.33
N ALA A 95 5.88 -7.65 -10.05
CA ALA A 95 6.63 -8.90 -10.10
C ALA A 95 6.11 -9.93 -9.09
N ALA A 96 5.72 -9.48 -7.88
CA ALA A 96 5.11 -10.35 -6.87
C ALA A 96 3.73 -10.86 -7.31
N LEU A 97 2.88 -10.00 -7.88
CA LEU A 97 1.57 -10.37 -8.43
C LEU A 97 1.71 -11.37 -9.58
N ALA A 98 2.62 -11.11 -10.52
CA ALA A 98 2.89 -11.99 -11.66
C ALA A 98 3.36 -13.38 -11.22
N ARG A 99 4.29 -13.44 -10.26
CA ARG A 99 4.77 -14.71 -9.67
C ARG A 99 3.64 -15.49 -8.98
N ALA A 100 2.66 -14.81 -8.42
CA ALA A 100 1.49 -15.41 -7.80
C ALA A 100 0.37 -15.76 -8.81
N GLY A 101 0.56 -15.52 -10.11
CA GLY A 101 -0.45 -15.76 -11.15
C GLY A 101 -1.68 -14.86 -11.03
N LEU A 102 -1.54 -13.68 -10.44
CA LEU A 102 -2.64 -12.76 -10.22
C LEU A 102 -2.79 -11.77 -11.38
N PRO A 103 -4.02 -11.45 -11.81
CA PRO A 103 -4.26 -10.55 -12.92
C PRO A 103 -3.92 -9.10 -12.55
N ALA A 104 -3.07 -8.49 -13.36
CA ALA A 104 -2.72 -7.08 -13.29
C ALA A 104 -2.66 -6.51 -14.72
N PRO A 105 -2.78 -5.20 -14.93
CA PRO A 105 -2.59 -4.61 -16.25
C PRO A 105 -1.23 -4.96 -16.83
N ARG A 106 -1.19 -5.22 -18.15
CA ARG A 106 0.07 -5.51 -18.83
C ARG A 106 1.05 -4.36 -18.61
N THR A 107 2.25 -4.68 -18.16
CA THR A 107 3.25 -3.69 -17.77
C THR A 107 4.61 -4.07 -18.35
N LEU A 108 5.27 -3.11 -18.96
CA LEU A 108 6.64 -3.22 -19.43
C LEU A 108 7.53 -2.25 -18.65
N VAL A 109 8.77 -2.65 -18.41
CA VAL A 109 9.77 -1.80 -17.74
C VAL A 109 10.95 -1.63 -18.68
N ALA A 110 11.37 -0.40 -18.88
CA ALA A 110 12.49 -0.03 -19.74
C ALA A 110 13.47 0.88 -18.99
N PHE A 111 14.70 0.97 -19.49
CA PHE A 111 15.80 1.66 -18.77
C PHE A 111 16.45 2.77 -19.59
N THR A 112 16.02 2.98 -20.84
CA THR A 112 16.41 4.11 -21.68
C THR A 112 15.17 4.69 -22.37
N PRO A 113 15.17 5.97 -22.79
CA PRO A 113 14.07 6.55 -23.55
C PRO A 113 13.73 5.75 -24.81
N GLU A 114 14.74 5.26 -25.53
CA GLU A 114 14.57 4.50 -26.79
C GLU A 114 13.91 3.14 -26.53
N SER A 115 14.32 2.43 -25.48
CA SER A 115 13.68 1.17 -25.09
C SER A 115 12.28 1.40 -24.52
N ALA A 116 12.06 2.53 -23.83
CA ALA A 116 10.75 2.91 -23.32
C ALA A 116 9.77 3.24 -24.46
N LEU A 117 10.24 3.93 -25.52
CA LEU A 117 9.41 4.21 -26.68
C LEU A 117 8.98 2.91 -27.39
N ARG A 118 9.90 1.95 -27.57
CA ARG A 118 9.55 0.62 -28.11
C ARG A 118 8.51 -0.11 -27.23
N ALA A 119 8.63 -0.01 -25.91
CA ALA A 119 7.65 -0.61 -24.99
C ALA A 119 6.28 0.06 -25.09
N VAL A 120 6.22 1.38 -25.28
CA VAL A 120 4.97 2.12 -25.53
C VAL A 120 4.32 1.63 -26.83
N GLU A 121 5.11 1.51 -27.91
CA GLU A 121 4.63 1.03 -29.21
C GLU A 121 4.15 -0.43 -29.16
N GLU A 122 4.82 -1.28 -28.38
CA GLU A 122 4.42 -2.67 -28.17
C GLU A 122 3.09 -2.80 -27.40
N LEU A 123 2.86 -1.95 -26.40
CA LEU A 123 1.59 -1.92 -25.65
C LEU A 123 0.45 -1.31 -26.46
N GLY A 124 0.78 -0.36 -27.35
CA GLY A 124 -0.19 0.47 -28.07
C GLY A 124 -0.73 1.63 -27.23
N TYR A 125 -1.36 2.57 -27.91
CA TYR A 125 -1.91 3.75 -27.26
C TYR A 125 -3.40 3.59 -26.91
N PRO A 126 -3.88 4.16 -25.79
CA PRO A 126 -3.12 4.92 -24.80
C PRO A 126 -2.39 4.02 -23.80
N VAL A 127 -1.26 4.51 -23.27
CA VAL A 127 -0.54 3.88 -22.15
C VAL A 127 -0.43 4.83 -20.96
N VAL A 128 -0.08 4.28 -19.80
CA VAL A 128 0.15 5.04 -18.58
C VAL A 128 1.61 4.89 -18.13
N ILE A 129 2.32 6.01 -18.02
CA ILE A 129 3.66 6.05 -17.41
C ILE A 129 3.53 6.50 -15.96
N LYS A 130 4.22 5.79 -15.06
CA LYS A 130 4.25 6.06 -13.62
C LYS A 130 5.69 6.03 -13.11
N PRO A 131 6.03 6.77 -12.03
CA PRO A 131 7.28 6.52 -11.34
C PRO A 131 7.21 5.15 -10.65
N PRO A 132 8.30 4.35 -10.62
CA PRO A 132 8.32 3.07 -9.92
C PRO A 132 8.06 3.24 -8.42
N VAL A 133 8.66 4.28 -7.82
CA VAL A 133 8.43 4.67 -6.42
C VAL A 133 7.69 6.00 -6.40
N GLY A 134 6.63 6.09 -5.64
CA GLY A 134 5.79 7.28 -5.51
C GLY A 134 4.33 6.96 -5.27
N SER A 135 3.63 7.89 -4.65
CA SER A 135 2.23 7.75 -4.22
C SER A 135 1.38 8.94 -4.65
N TRP A 136 0.07 8.87 -4.40
CA TRP A 136 -0.89 9.97 -4.61
C TRP A 136 -1.14 10.35 -6.09
N GLY A 137 -0.82 9.48 -7.05
CA GLY A 137 -0.99 9.76 -8.47
C GLY A 137 -0.14 10.93 -8.99
N ARG A 138 0.99 11.22 -8.31
CA ARG A 138 1.95 12.23 -8.75
C ARG A 138 2.81 11.67 -9.88
N MET A 139 3.16 12.52 -10.85
CA MET A 139 4.00 12.16 -12.00
C MET A 139 3.45 10.97 -12.81
N VAL A 140 2.12 10.79 -12.81
CA VAL A 140 1.43 9.80 -13.64
C VAL A 140 0.92 10.51 -14.89
N ALA A 141 1.26 9.99 -16.05
CA ALA A 141 0.85 10.52 -17.35
C ALA A 141 0.16 9.45 -18.19
N ARG A 142 -0.97 9.81 -18.83
CA ARG A 142 -1.56 9.03 -19.90
C ARG A 142 -1.04 9.57 -21.23
N ILE A 143 -0.48 8.69 -22.03
CA ILE A 143 0.14 8.99 -23.31
C ILE A 143 -0.76 8.43 -24.39
N ASN A 144 -1.22 9.31 -25.28
CA ASN A 144 -2.21 8.97 -26.28
C ASN A 144 -1.62 8.77 -27.68
N ASP A 145 -0.39 9.23 -27.91
CA ASP A 145 0.27 9.20 -29.22
C ASP A 145 1.81 9.21 -29.06
N ARG A 146 2.50 9.02 -30.19
CA ARG A 146 3.95 8.95 -30.23
C ARG A 146 4.64 10.26 -29.84
N ASP A 147 4.15 11.40 -30.30
CA ASP A 147 4.78 12.69 -30.04
C ASP A 147 4.75 12.99 -28.53
N ALA A 148 3.62 12.71 -27.86
CA ALA A 148 3.51 12.80 -26.41
C ALA A 148 4.43 11.81 -25.69
N ALA A 149 4.63 10.59 -26.23
CA ALA A 149 5.55 9.61 -25.69
C ALA A 149 6.99 10.14 -25.71
N GLU A 150 7.48 10.56 -26.87
CA GLU A 150 8.84 11.09 -27.06
C GLU A 150 9.10 12.26 -26.10
N ALA A 151 8.20 13.23 -26.04
CA ALA A 151 8.35 14.40 -25.18
C ALA A 151 8.42 14.04 -23.68
N ILE A 152 7.56 13.13 -23.20
CA ILE A 152 7.53 12.73 -21.78
C ILE A 152 8.75 11.88 -21.43
N LEU A 153 9.17 10.97 -22.31
CA LEU A 153 10.33 10.12 -22.07
C LEU A 153 11.62 10.95 -22.00
N GLU A 154 11.80 11.90 -22.93
CA GLU A 154 12.94 12.83 -22.92
C GLU A 154 12.95 13.72 -21.67
N HIS A 155 11.80 14.30 -21.34
CA HIS A 155 11.66 15.11 -20.12
C HIS A 155 12.03 14.31 -18.87
N LYS A 156 11.51 13.08 -18.75
CA LYS A 156 11.80 12.21 -17.61
C LYS A 156 13.27 11.84 -17.52
N ALA A 157 13.94 11.57 -18.62
CA ALA A 157 15.37 11.29 -18.68
C ALA A 157 16.21 12.49 -18.22
N SER A 158 15.76 13.71 -18.51
CA SER A 158 16.46 14.96 -18.15
C SER A 158 16.39 15.31 -16.66
N LEU A 159 15.52 14.66 -15.86
CA LEU A 159 15.37 14.96 -14.43
C LEU A 159 16.54 14.49 -13.54
N GLY A 160 17.52 13.78 -14.09
CA GLY A 160 18.85 13.54 -13.49
C GLY A 160 18.92 12.59 -12.30
N SER A 161 17.82 12.12 -11.72
CA SER A 161 17.80 11.12 -10.66
C SER A 161 17.86 9.71 -11.25
N SER A 162 18.62 8.79 -10.63
CA SER A 162 18.69 7.38 -11.05
C SER A 162 17.32 6.71 -11.13
N ALA A 163 16.39 7.08 -10.26
CA ALA A 163 15.02 6.59 -10.28
C ALA A 163 14.23 7.05 -11.53
N HIS A 164 14.61 8.16 -12.15
CA HIS A 164 13.99 8.65 -13.38
C HIS A 164 14.43 7.86 -14.61
N GLY A 165 15.56 7.14 -14.56
CA GLY A 165 16.01 6.21 -15.60
C GLY A 165 15.22 4.89 -15.64
N ILE A 166 14.25 4.67 -14.75
CA ILE A 166 13.36 3.51 -14.79
C ILE A 166 12.00 3.95 -15.33
N PHE A 167 11.63 3.41 -16.48
CA PHE A 167 10.37 3.69 -17.17
C PHE A 167 9.39 2.54 -16.91
N TYR A 168 8.42 2.77 -16.03
CA TYR A 168 7.33 1.84 -15.77
C TYR A 168 6.15 2.24 -16.66
N ILE A 169 5.84 1.40 -17.63
CA ILE A 169 4.86 1.65 -18.69
C ILE A 169 3.79 0.59 -18.60
N GLN A 170 2.54 1.00 -18.45
CA GLN A 170 1.41 0.12 -18.22
C GLN A 170 0.30 0.41 -19.23
N GLU A 171 -0.39 -0.63 -19.71
CA GLU A 171 -1.60 -0.45 -20.51
C GLU A 171 -2.63 0.42 -19.80
N HIS A 172 -3.32 1.24 -20.54
CA HIS A 172 -4.43 2.04 -20.00
C HIS A 172 -5.70 1.19 -19.93
N ILE A 173 -6.30 1.09 -18.75
CA ILE A 173 -7.58 0.41 -18.57
C ILE A 173 -8.68 1.46 -18.62
N ASP A 174 -9.60 1.32 -19.58
CA ASP A 174 -10.79 2.18 -19.71
C ASP A 174 -11.84 1.75 -18.68
N LYS A 175 -11.73 2.33 -17.49
CA LYS A 175 -12.57 2.01 -16.34
C LYS A 175 -13.94 2.70 -16.46
N PRO A 176 -15.02 2.19 -15.87
CA PRO A 176 -16.35 2.78 -15.89
C PRO A 176 -16.49 3.98 -14.94
N GLY A 177 -15.53 4.92 -14.94
CA GLY A 177 -15.52 6.11 -14.07
C GLY A 177 -15.34 5.82 -12.59
N ARG A 178 -14.87 4.60 -12.24
CA ARG A 178 -14.61 4.19 -10.86
C ARG A 178 -13.50 3.14 -10.79
N ASP A 179 -13.03 2.88 -9.59
CA ASP A 179 -12.26 1.68 -9.22
C ASP A 179 -12.74 1.16 -7.87
N ILE A 180 -12.23 -0.01 -7.48
CA ILE A 180 -12.53 -0.63 -6.21
C ILE A 180 -11.30 -0.53 -5.31
N ARG A 181 -11.49 -0.09 -4.06
CA ARG A 181 -10.48 -0.24 -3.01
C ARG A 181 -11.00 -1.23 -1.97
N SER A 182 -10.35 -2.36 -1.86
CA SER A 182 -10.60 -3.35 -0.82
C SER A 182 -9.60 -3.21 0.33
N PHE A 183 -10.00 -3.61 1.52
CA PHE A 183 -9.20 -3.55 2.73
C PHE A 183 -8.97 -4.96 3.26
N VAL A 184 -7.70 -5.37 3.32
CA VAL A 184 -7.30 -6.68 3.83
C VAL A 184 -6.59 -6.51 5.16
N VAL A 185 -7.03 -7.24 6.17
CA VAL A 185 -6.44 -7.30 7.50
C VAL A 185 -6.11 -8.75 7.84
N GLY A 186 -4.83 -9.08 7.91
CA GLY A 186 -4.40 -10.47 8.01
C GLY A 186 -4.81 -11.27 6.77
N ASP A 187 -5.67 -12.27 6.98
CA ASP A 187 -6.15 -13.17 5.92
C ASP A 187 -7.59 -12.88 5.47
N GLU A 188 -8.16 -11.73 5.83
CA GLU A 188 -9.56 -11.39 5.57
C GLU A 188 -9.70 -10.07 4.80
N THR A 189 -10.53 -10.06 3.76
CA THR A 189 -11.01 -8.84 3.12
C THR A 189 -12.19 -8.31 3.93
N ILE A 190 -11.93 -7.33 4.80
CA ILE A 190 -12.91 -6.86 5.78
C ILE A 190 -14.01 -5.98 5.18
N CYS A 191 -13.71 -5.27 4.10
CA CYS A 191 -14.67 -4.47 3.34
C CYS A 191 -14.05 -3.99 2.02
N ALA A 192 -14.88 -3.39 1.16
CA ALA A 192 -14.45 -2.71 -0.05
C ALA A 192 -15.34 -1.48 -0.33
N ILE A 193 -14.80 -0.53 -1.07
CA ILE A 193 -15.51 0.66 -1.55
C ILE A 193 -15.28 0.87 -3.03
N TYR A 194 -16.28 1.44 -3.71
CA TYR A 194 -16.07 2.10 -5.00
C TYR A 194 -15.54 3.51 -4.76
N ARG A 195 -14.57 3.94 -5.60
CA ARG A 195 -14.11 5.33 -5.68
C ARG A 195 -14.51 5.88 -7.04
N HIS A 196 -15.49 6.75 -7.07
CA HIS A 196 -16.03 7.35 -8.29
C HIS A 196 -15.28 8.65 -8.61
N SER A 197 -14.94 8.86 -9.88
CA SER A 197 -14.32 10.09 -10.36
C SER A 197 -14.64 10.30 -11.85
N GLU A 198 -14.88 11.53 -12.25
CA GLU A 198 -14.96 11.91 -13.67
C GLU A 198 -13.59 11.92 -14.35
N HIS A 199 -12.52 11.97 -13.54
CA HIS A 199 -11.16 11.91 -14.02
C HIS A 199 -10.70 10.46 -14.11
N TRP A 200 -9.90 10.10 -15.11
CA TRP A 200 -9.38 8.74 -15.30
C TRP A 200 -8.52 8.24 -14.11
N ILE A 201 -7.90 9.16 -13.34
CA ILE A 201 -7.29 8.86 -12.05
C ILE A 201 -8.36 8.98 -10.96
N THR A 202 -8.75 7.87 -10.36
CA THR A 202 -9.85 7.74 -9.39
C THR A 202 -9.43 7.97 -7.94
N ASN A 203 -8.38 8.76 -7.70
CA ASN A 203 -7.90 9.02 -6.33
C ASN A 203 -8.86 9.94 -5.55
N THR A 204 -9.27 9.53 -4.34
CA THR A 204 -10.13 10.32 -3.44
C THR A 204 -9.51 11.67 -3.04
N ALA A 205 -8.19 11.80 -3.03
CA ALA A 205 -7.50 13.09 -2.81
C ALA A 205 -7.84 14.15 -3.88
N ARG A 206 -8.44 13.76 -5.01
CA ARG A 206 -8.89 14.63 -6.09
C ARG A 206 -10.41 14.89 -6.09
N GLY A 207 -11.10 14.65 -4.95
CA GLY A 207 -12.54 14.91 -4.81
C GLY A 207 -13.43 13.74 -5.25
N GLY A 208 -12.89 12.54 -5.41
CA GLY A 208 -13.67 11.33 -5.71
C GLY A 208 -14.67 11.00 -4.59
N ARG A 209 -15.91 10.61 -4.98
CA ARG A 209 -16.93 10.12 -4.04
C ARG A 209 -16.74 8.63 -3.78
N THR A 210 -17.04 8.21 -2.55
CA THR A 210 -17.00 6.81 -2.16
C THR A 210 -18.40 6.24 -1.98
N SER A 211 -18.59 4.96 -2.29
CA SER A 211 -19.79 4.20 -1.96
C SER A 211 -19.39 2.77 -1.58
N ASN A 212 -20.28 2.07 -0.87
CA ASN A 212 -20.02 0.68 -0.49
C ASN A 212 -19.88 -0.20 -1.74
N CYS A 213 -18.88 -1.08 -1.74
CA CYS A 213 -18.70 -2.13 -2.73
C CYS A 213 -18.89 -3.49 -2.06
N PRO A 214 -19.79 -4.34 -2.52
CA PRO A 214 -19.92 -5.69 -1.98
C PRO A 214 -18.61 -6.47 -2.16
N VAL A 215 -18.17 -7.16 -1.11
CA VAL A 215 -17.02 -8.07 -1.19
C VAL A 215 -17.52 -9.37 -1.85
N THR A 216 -17.45 -9.41 -3.18
CA THR A 216 -17.75 -10.62 -3.95
C THR A 216 -16.65 -11.66 -3.77
N GLU A 217 -16.90 -12.92 -4.15
CA GLU A 217 -15.89 -13.99 -4.12
C GLU A 217 -14.64 -13.62 -4.94
N GLU A 218 -14.81 -12.95 -6.09
CA GLU A 218 -13.70 -12.50 -6.91
C GLU A 218 -12.90 -11.37 -6.26
N VAL A 219 -13.58 -10.36 -5.70
CA VAL A 219 -12.92 -9.27 -4.94
C VAL A 219 -12.15 -9.84 -3.77
N ASP A 220 -12.74 -10.76 -2.97
CA ASP A 220 -12.05 -11.40 -1.85
C ASP A 220 -10.83 -12.20 -2.31
N ARG A 221 -11.01 -13.06 -3.30
CA ARG A 221 -9.92 -13.90 -3.84
C ARG A 221 -8.73 -13.07 -4.33
N LEU A 222 -8.99 -12.02 -5.11
CA LEU A 222 -7.94 -11.15 -5.66
C LEU A 222 -7.27 -10.33 -4.56
N SER A 223 -8.04 -9.76 -3.65
CA SER A 223 -7.53 -8.92 -2.55
C SER A 223 -6.64 -9.71 -1.59
N ARG A 224 -7.10 -10.87 -1.13
CA ARG A 224 -6.30 -11.76 -0.28
C ARG A 224 -5.11 -12.34 -1.02
N GLY A 225 -5.28 -12.67 -2.32
CA GLY A 225 -4.18 -13.10 -3.17
C GLY A 225 -3.09 -12.04 -3.26
N ALA A 226 -3.46 -10.78 -3.51
CA ALA A 226 -2.54 -9.65 -3.57
C ALA A 226 -1.83 -9.40 -2.23
N ALA A 227 -2.58 -9.44 -1.12
CA ALA A 227 -2.01 -9.31 0.22
C ALA A 227 -0.95 -10.38 0.48
N ARG A 228 -1.25 -11.66 0.19
CA ARG A 228 -0.27 -12.75 0.34
C ARG A 228 0.93 -12.59 -0.58
N ALA A 229 0.73 -12.14 -1.82
CA ALA A 229 1.82 -11.96 -2.79
C ALA A 229 2.86 -10.93 -2.33
N VAL A 230 2.44 -9.88 -1.60
CA VAL A 230 3.35 -8.86 -1.08
C VAL A 230 3.91 -9.17 0.32
N GLY A 231 3.49 -10.28 0.95
CA GLY A 231 3.97 -10.72 2.25
C GLY A 231 2.93 -10.67 3.38
N GLY A 232 1.67 -10.38 3.07
CA GLY A 232 0.57 -10.35 4.04
C GLY A 232 0.43 -9.01 4.78
N GLY A 233 -0.19 -9.05 5.94
CA GLY A 233 -0.33 -7.90 6.83
C GLY A 233 -1.63 -7.11 6.64
N VAL A 234 -1.52 -5.79 6.72
CA VAL A 234 -2.62 -4.83 6.64
C VAL A 234 -2.45 -4.01 5.38
N VAL A 235 -3.23 -4.29 4.34
CA VAL A 235 -3.06 -3.63 3.03
C VAL A 235 -4.39 -3.20 2.43
N ALA A 236 -4.35 -2.12 1.64
CA ALA A 236 -5.45 -1.76 0.74
C ALA A 236 -5.07 -2.16 -0.69
N VAL A 237 -5.98 -2.83 -1.38
CA VAL A 237 -5.79 -3.30 -2.76
C VAL A 237 -6.71 -2.51 -3.68
N ASP A 238 -6.13 -1.89 -4.69
CA ASP A 238 -6.87 -1.16 -5.71
C ASP A 238 -7.13 -2.09 -6.90
N LEU A 239 -8.41 -2.36 -7.19
CA LEU A 239 -8.84 -3.19 -8.31
C LEU A 239 -9.48 -2.31 -9.39
N MET A 240 -9.15 -2.60 -10.63
CA MET A 240 -9.72 -1.94 -11.82
C MET A 240 -10.68 -2.89 -12.53
N GLU A 241 -11.86 -2.38 -12.88
CA GLU A 241 -12.83 -3.08 -13.73
C GLU A 241 -12.39 -2.92 -15.19
N HIS A 242 -11.98 -4.00 -15.83
CA HIS A 242 -11.67 -4.00 -17.26
C HIS A 242 -12.96 -4.04 -18.09
N PRO A 243 -13.01 -3.45 -19.31
CA PRO A 243 -14.22 -3.45 -20.16
C PRO A 243 -14.83 -4.82 -20.47
N ASP A 244 -14.03 -5.89 -20.43
CA ASP A 244 -14.50 -7.26 -20.62
C ASP A 244 -15.07 -7.92 -19.34
N GLY A 245 -15.18 -7.17 -18.24
CA GLY A 245 -15.74 -7.61 -16.98
C GLY A 245 -14.74 -8.20 -15.98
N ARG A 246 -13.48 -8.43 -16.36
CA ARG A 246 -12.45 -8.92 -15.43
C ARG A 246 -12.01 -7.84 -14.45
N LEU A 247 -11.61 -8.28 -13.26
CA LEU A 247 -10.93 -7.40 -12.30
C LEU A 247 -9.41 -7.56 -12.40
N LEU A 248 -8.70 -6.43 -12.43
CA LEU A 248 -7.25 -6.37 -12.48
C LEU A 248 -6.73 -5.66 -11.23
N ILE A 249 -5.65 -6.17 -10.64
CA ILE A 249 -5.00 -5.54 -9.48
C ILE A 249 -4.11 -4.40 -9.98
N GLY A 250 -4.49 -3.17 -9.63
CA GLY A 250 -3.78 -1.96 -10.05
C GLY A 250 -2.65 -1.54 -9.12
N GLU A 251 -2.85 -1.69 -7.81
CA GLU A 251 -1.91 -1.28 -6.78
C GLU A 251 -2.19 -1.99 -5.45
N VAL A 252 -1.14 -2.20 -4.64
CA VAL A 252 -1.25 -2.66 -3.25
C VAL A 252 -0.59 -1.64 -2.34
N ASN A 253 -1.33 -1.13 -1.36
CA ASN A 253 -0.89 -0.06 -0.47
C ASN A 253 -0.69 -0.60 0.95
N HIS A 254 0.53 -0.49 1.50
CA HIS A 254 0.88 -0.97 2.85
C HIS A 254 0.39 -0.06 3.98
N THR A 255 0.06 1.19 3.69
CA THR A 255 -0.51 2.13 4.65
C THR A 255 -1.90 2.53 4.17
N MET A 256 -2.93 1.83 4.65
CA MET A 256 -4.30 2.09 4.21
C MET A 256 -4.85 3.39 4.81
N GLU A 257 -5.50 4.18 3.96
CA GLU A 257 -6.31 5.33 4.34
C GLU A 257 -7.78 4.94 4.29
N PHE A 258 -8.46 4.98 5.42
CA PHE A 258 -9.77 4.35 5.58
C PHE A 258 -10.87 5.27 6.13
N ARG A 259 -10.57 6.52 6.52
CA ARG A 259 -11.56 7.41 7.16
C ARG A 259 -12.86 7.56 6.36
N ASN A 260 -12.74 7.68 5.03
CA ASN A 260 -13.89 7.84 4.13
C ASN A 260 -14.60 6.52 3.81
N SER A 261 -14.12 5.40 4.36
CA SER A 261 -14.66 4.06 4.10
C SER A 261 -15.52 3.56 5.25
N ILE A 262 -15.32 4.05 6.47
CA ILE A 262 -16.03 3.61 7.67
C ILE A 262 -17.54 3.85 7.53
N GLU A 263 -17.92 5.10 7.22
CA GLU A 263 -19.32 5.49 7.13
C GLU A 263 -20.07 4.73 6.02
N VAL A 264 -19.45 4.59 4.84
CA VAL A 264 -20.10 3.97 3.68
C VAL A 264 -20.17 2.45 3.76
N THR A 265 -19.28 1.81 4.52
CA THR A 265 -19.27 0.35 4.69
C THR A 265 -19.92 -0.12 5.99
N GLY A 266 -20.00 0.74 7.00
CA GLY A 266 -20.42 0.40 8.35
C GLY A 266 -19.45 -0.51 9.11
N VAL A 267 -18.23 -0.75 8.58
CA VAL A 267 -17.24 -1.64 9.18
C VAL A 267 -16.32 -0.87 10.12
N ASP A 268 -16.11 -1.40 11.33
CA ASP A 268 -15.12 -0.89 12.28
C ASP A 268 -13.69 -1.23 11.83
N ILE A 269 -13.22 -0.54 10.79
CA ILE A 269 -11.89 -0.76 10.23
C ILE A 269 -10.79 -0.53 11.28
N PRO A 270 -10.76 0.59 12.05
CA PRO A 270 -9.72 0.79 13.06
C PRO A 270 -9.73 -0.29 14.15
N GLY A 271 -10.92 -0.76 14.57
CA GLY A 271 -11.02 -1.88 15.51
C GLY A 271 -10.45 -3.18 14.96
N ARG A 272 -10.74 -3.53 13.71
CA ARG A 272 -10.17 -4.71 13.04
C ARG A 272 -8.64 -4.63 12.94
N LEU A 273 -8.10 -3.43 12.65
CA LEU A 273 -6.65 -3.21 12.64
C LEU A 273 -6.04 -3.38 14.04
N ALA A 274 -6.65 -2.78 15.07
CA ALA A 274 -6.19 -2.91 16.45
C ALA A 274 -6.18 -4.37 16.91
N ASP A 275 -7.22 -5.15 16.61
CA ASP A 275 -7.30 -6.58 16.92
C ASP A 275 -6.18 -7.37 16.27
N HIS A 276 -5.90 -7.11 14.98
CA HIS A 276 -4.80 -7.74 14.26
C HIS A 276 -3.44 -7.42 14.87
N VAL A 277 -3.16 -6.16 15.16
CA VAL A 277 -1.91 -5.72 15.79
C VAL A 277 -1.72 -6.39 17.17
N LEU A 278 -2.78 -6.44 17.98
CA LEU A 278 -2.75 -7.12 19.27
C LEU A 278 -2.54 -8.63 19.13
N ALA A 279 -3.10 -9.25 18.10
CA ALA A 279 -2.85 -10.67 17.82
C ALA A 279 -1.40 -10.92 17.40
N VAL A 280 -0.77 -10.01 16.64
CA VAL A 280 0.66 -10.08 16.31
C VAL A 280 1.52 -9.94 17.57
N ALA A 281 1.21 -8.96 18.43
CA ALA A 281 1.94 -8.75 19.70
C ALA A 281 1.91 -10.00 20.59
N ARG A 282 0.74 -10.65 20.72
CA ARG A 282 0.59 -11.86 21.55
C ARG A 282 1.40 -13.05 21.04
N ARG A 283 1.63 -13.17 19.73
CA ARG A 283 2.46 -14.24 19.14
C ARG A 283 3.95 -14.05 19.43
N GLN A 284 4.38 -12.81 19.71
CA GLN A 284 5.77 -12.47 20.03
C GLN A 284 6.09 -12.56 21.53
N ALA A 285 5.07 -12.52 22.39
CA ALA A 285 5.29 -12.69 23.81
C ALA A 285 5.92 -14.10 24.06
N PRO A 286 7.09 -14.20 24.73
CA PRO A 286 7.67 -15.50 25.05
C PRO A 286 6.60 -16.30 25.80
N ALA A 287 6.43 -17.58 25.40
CA ALA A 287 5.58 -18.49 26.14
C ALA A 287 6.01 -18.41 27.60
N ALA A 288 5.07 -18.07 28.49
CA ALA A 288 5.36 -18.01 29.92
C ALA A 288 5.98 -19.36 30.30
N VAL A 289 7.26 -19.33 30.70
CA VAL A 289 7.89 -20.50 31.28
C VAL A 289 7.04 -20.85 32.50
N ALA A 290 6.30 -21.94 32.39
CA ALA A 290 5.55 -22.45 33.50
C ALA A 290 6.51 -22.74 34.67
N PRO A 291 6.18 -22.35 35.91
CA PRO A 291 7.03 -22.55 37.06
C PRO A 291 7.31 -24.04 37.35
#